data_e72d98b0c0270e3b46a7af62af45183d
#
_entry.id   e72d98b0c0270e3b46a7af62af45183d
#
_cell.length_a   1.000
_cell.length_b   1.000
_cell.length_c   1.000
_cell.angle_alpha   90.00
_cell.angle_beta   90.00
_cell.angle_gamma   90.00
#
_symmetry.space_group_name_H-M   'P 1'
#
loop_
_entity.id
_entity.type
_entity.pdbx_description
1 polymer ?
#
loop_
_entity_poly.entity_id
_entity_poly.type
_entity_poly.pdbx_seq_one_letter_code
_entity_poly.pdbx_strand_id
1 'polypeptide(L)'
;RQLKMKNMKTKHIFAFGLLVSMLQISNAQITNWEFGLMGGISNYVGDINSMFKKGDDYKEWNQFESSFNFYNAHFMGGIIARYNFNPRWALKGSVLFGKLSGDDAHFENERNLRFHTGIQELALTAEYNFMDYRTGTKQHRFTPYLFGGISVFHFNPKTEILDPIEQEEITVNLHDLNTEGQGLIKDRDNYKLVQIAIPFGVGVKFSLSTYTCIGLEWGFRKTFTDYIDDISTTYVDRNTLTSYAGEQAATAADRTNELEGYQGQYHKDGEMRGNKSTKDWYNFVGITFTTKISSGRSKCIRARN
;
A
#
# COMPACT_ATOMS: atom_id res chain seq x y z
N ARG A 1 -27.07 -21.39 11.82
CA ARG A 1 -26.09 -20.66 10.95
C ARG A 1 -26.59 -19.26 10.52
N GLN A 2 -27.89 -19.07 10.30
CA GLN A 2 -28.48 -17.76 9.91
C GLN A 2 -28.52 -16.70 11.01
N LEU A 3 -28.65 -17.07 12.26
CA LEU A 3 -28.66 -16.14 13.40
C LEU A 3 -27.29 -15.48 13.67
N LYS A 4 -26.18 -16.17 13.35
CA LYS A 4 -24.82 -15.64 13.56
C LYS A 4 -24.43 -14.58 12.53
N MET A 5 -24.97 -14.67 11.31
CA MET A 5 -24.73 -13.69 10.22
C MET A 5 -25.51 -12.38 10.43
N LYS A 6 -26.72 -12.44 11.04
CA LYS A 6 -27.53 -11.25 11.31
C LYS A 6 -26.90 -10.36 12.37
N ASN A 7 -26.26 -10.94 13.39
CA ASN A 7 -25.55 -10.20 14.44
C ASN A 7 -24.26 -9.53 13.99
N MET A 8 -23.58 -10.05 12.96
CA MET A 8 -22.36 -9.43 12.42
C MET A 8 -22.67 -8.15 11.63
N LYS A 9 -23.68 -8.17 10.77
CA LYS A 9 -24.11 -6.98 10.00
C LYS A 9 -24.58 -5.84 10.90
N THR A 10 -25.27 -6.14 11.98
CA THR A 10 -25.76 -5.15 12.95
C THR A 10 -24.62 -4.49 13.73
N LYS A 11 -23.56 -5.23 14.08
CA LYS A 11 -22.39 -4.68 14.79
C LYS A 11 -21.60 -3.69 13.93
N HIS A 12 -21.47 -3.93 12.63
CA HIS A 12 -20.79 -3.01 11.73
C HIS A 12 -21.61 -1.73 11.46
N ILE A 13 -22.94 -1.84 11.38
CA ILE A 13 -23.83 -0.67 11.26
C ILE A 13 -23.79 0.18 12.54
N PHE A 14 -23.76 -0.46 13.72
CA PHE A 14 -23.63 0.25 15.01
C PHE A 14 -22.25 0.93 15.15
N ALA A 15 -21.17 0.28 14.73
CA ALA A 15 -19.83 0.87 14.75
C ALA A 15 -19.72 2.07 13.79
N PHE A 16 -20.33 1.98 12.61
CA PHE A 16 -20.39 3.08 11.65
C PHE A 16 -21.27 4.25 12.16
N GLY A 17 -22.41 3.94 12.78
CA GLY A 17 -23.27 4.92 13.44
C GLY A 17 -22.59 5.63 14.62
N LEU A 18 -21.79 4.92 15.40
CA LEU A 18 -21.02 5.49 16.51
C LEU A 18 -19.88 6.39 16.00
N LEU A 19 -19.25 6.02 14.90
CA LEU A 19 -18.22 6.84 14.24
C LEU A 19 -18.80 8.15 13.69
N VAL A 20 -19.99 8.11 13.13
CA VAL A 20 -20.71 9.30 12.62
C VAL A 20 -21.23 10.17 13.77
N SER A 21 -21.63 9.58 14.91
CA SER A 21 -22.10 10.34 16.07
C SER A 21 -20.95 11.03 16.84
N MET A 22 -19.72 10.52 16.79
CA MET A 22 -18.53 11.18 17.36
C MET A 22 -18.11 12.44 16.56
N LEU A 23 -18.62 12.63 15.35
CA LEU A 23 -18.40 13.84 14.55
C LEU A 23 -19.26 15.03 14.99
N GLN A 24 -20.12 14.88 16.00
CA GLN A 24 -20.99 15.93 16.53
C GLN A 24 -20.46 16.60 17.82
N ILE A 25 -19.15 16.58 18.07
CA ILE A 25 -18.61 17.37 19.19
C ILE A 25 -18.49 18.81 18.76
N SER A 26 -19.53 19.58 19.10
CA SER A 26 -19.59 21.04 18.98
C SER A 26 -18.72 21.70 20.03
N ASN A 27 -17.94 22.70 19.65
CA ASN A 27 -18.02 24.06 20.18
C ASN A 27 -16.93 24.96 19.57
N ALA A 28 -17.43 25.97 18.87
CA ALA A 28 -16.95 27.34 18.81
C ALA A 28 -15.44 27.64 18.84
N GLN A 29 -14.66 27.06 17.95
CA GLN A 29 -13.40 27.67 17.48
C GLN A 29 -13.32 27.49 15.98
N ILE A 30 -12.78 28.49 15.25
CA ILE A 30 -12.51 28.36 13.81
C ILE A 30 -11.52 27.19 13.68
N THR A 31 -12.01 26.01 13.42
CA THR A 31 -11.17 24.84 13.30
C THR A 31 -10.56 24.81 11.91
N ASN A 32 -9.24 24.71 11.87
CA ASN A 32 -8.49 24.47 10.63
C ASN A 32 -8.49 22.99 10.22
N TRP A 33 -9.36 22.18 10.82
CA TRP A 33 -9.49 20.76 10.55
C TRP A 33 -10.38 20.49 9.35
N GLU A 34 -9.91 19.58 8.52
CA GLU A 34 -10.65 18.93 7.44
C GLU A 34 -10.63 17.42 7.65
N PHE A 35 -11.78 16.78 7.51
CA PHE A 35 -11.91 15.33 7.55
C PHE A 35 -12.49 14.83 6.25
N GLY A 36 -12.08 13.65 5.81
CA GLY A 36 -12.59 13.14 4.56
C GLY A 36 -12.16 11.73 4.23
N LEU A 37 -12.44 11.38 3.00
CA LEU A 37 -12.15 10.11 2.40
C LEU A 37 -11.06 10.28 1.33
N MET A 38 -10.33 9.21 1.12
CA MET A 38 -9.35 9.07 0.06
C MET A 38 -9.57 7.73 -0.63
N GLY A 39 -9.58 7.71 -1.95
CA GLY A 39 -9.76 6.49 -2.72
C GLY A 39 -9.09 6.58 -4.07
N GLY A 40 -8.53 5.46 -4.54
CA GLY A 40 -7.81 5.42 -5.79
C GLY A 40 -7.21 4.03 -6.04
N ILE A 41 -6.09 4.00 -6.72
CA ILE A 41 -5.38 2.78 -7.08
C ILE A 41 -3.98 2.78 -6.51
N SER A 42 -3.53 1.61 -6.09
CA SER A 42 -2.17 1.33 -5.62
C SER A 42 -1.47 0.39 -6.59
N ASN A 43 -0.17 0.54 -6.71
CA ASN A 43 0.67 -0.31 -7.54
C ASN A 43 1.96 -0.65 -6.78
N TYR A 44 2.38 -1.91 -6.91
CA TYR A 44 3.63 -2.42 -6.38
C TYR A 44 4.79 -2.14 -7.35
N VAL A 45 5.97 -1.87 -6.79
CA VAL A 45 7.21 -1.65 -7.52
C VAL A 45 8.33 -2.35 -6.78
N GLY A 46 8.76 -3.49 -7.27
CA GLY A 46 9.78 -4.33 -6.66
C GLY A 46 10.22 -5.45 -7.60
N ASP A 47 10.76 -6.53 -7.07
CA ASP A 47 11.42 -7.57 -7.86
C ASP A 47 10.48 -8.28 -8.86
N ILE A 48 9.21 -8.51 -8.53
CA ILE A 48 8.27 -9.18 -9.43
C ILE A 48 7.86 -8.29 -10.61
N ASN A 49 7.66 -7.02 -10.42
CA ASN A 49 7.23 -6.12 -11.51
C ASN A 49 8.41 -5.50 -12.27
N SER A 50 9.63 -6.02 -12.11
CA SER A 50 10.81 -5.58 -12.82
C SER A 50 11.03 -6.39 -14.09
N MET A 51 11.39 -5.72 -15.20
CA MET A 51 11.82 -6.40 -16.41
C MET A 51 13.21 -7.00 -16.20
N PHE A 52 13.28 -8.27 -15.78
CA PHE A 52 14.52 -9.04 -15.88
C PHE A 52 14.66 -9.55 -17.30
N LYS A 53 15.42 -8.89 -18.14
CA LYS A 53 15.90 -9.51 -19.38
C LYS A 53 17.05 -10.43 -19.05
N LYS A 54 16.88 -11.73 -19.34
CA LYS A 54 17.94 -12.73 -19.35
C LYS A 54 18.96 -12.37 -20.41
N GLY A 55 20.21 -12.06 -20.02
CA GLY A 55 21.32 -11.75 -20.90
C GLY A 55 22.24 -10.72 -20.23
N ASP A 56 23.51 -10.69 -20.63
CA ASP A 56 24.63 -9.95 -20.04
C ASP A 56 24.46 -8.42 -19.85
N ASP A 57 23.28 -7.88 -20.12
CA ASP A 57 22.91 -6.50 -19.88
C ASP A 57 21.90 -6.43 -18.71
N TYR A 58 22.42 -6.44 -17.47
CA TYR A 58 21.72 -5.89 -16.33
C TYR A 58 21.50 -4.40 -16.57
N LYS A 59 20.43 -4.03 -17.25
CA LYS A 59 19.96 -2.66 -17.21
C LYS A 59 19.58 -2.36 -15.77
N GLU A 60 20.26 -1.37 -15.18
CA GLU A 60 19.88 -0.82 -13.89
C GLU A 60 18.37 -0.63 -13.87
N TRP A 61 17.75 -1.32 -12.94
CA TRP A 61 16.31 -1.32 -12.76
C TRP A 61 15.82 0.10 -12.51
N ASN A 62 14.99 0.62 -13.41
CA ASN A 62 14.44 1.95 -13.29
C ASN A 62 13.12 1.87 -12.52
N GLN A 63 13.20 1.95 -11.17
CA GLN A 63 12.03 1.99 -10.28
C GLN A 63 10.99 3.03 -10.71
N PHE A 64 11.44 4.12 -11.31
CA PHE A 64 10.57 5.18 -11.78
C PHE A 64 9.72 4.71 -12.98
N GLU A 65 10.28 4.02 -13.96
CA GLU A 65 9.51 3.48 -15.10
C GLU A 65 8.50 2.42 -14.64
N SER A 66 8.90 1.53 -13.73
CA SER A 66 8.00 0.52 -13.14
C SER A 66 6.84 1.15 -12.35
N SER A 67 7.02 2.35 -11.81
CA SER A 67 5.97 3.09 -11.10
C SER A 67 4.80 3.52 -11.99
N PHE A 68 4.99 3.57 -13.31
CA PHE A 68 3.94 3.87 -14.30
C PHE A 68 3.25 2.63 -14.86
N ASN A 69 3.70 1.45 -14.47
CA ASN A 69 3.07 0.22 -14.89
C ASN A 69 1.91 -0.13 -13.96
N PHE A 70 0.69 0.17 -14.39
CA PHE A 70 -0.54 -0.08 -13.63
C PHE A 70 -1.20 -1.43 -13.96
N TYR A 71 -0.47 -2.38 -14.49
CA TYR A 71 -1.03 -3.68 -14.90
C TYR A 71 -1.65 -4.43 -13.72
N ASN A 72 -0.99 -4.37 -12.56
CA ASN A 72 -1.42 -5.00 -11.31
C ASN A 72 -1.99 -3.98 -10.31
N ALA A 73 -2.61 -2.89 -10.81
CA ALA A 73 -3.18 -1.87 -9.95
C ALA A 73 -4.44 -2.37 -9.23
N HIS A 74 -4.51 -2.14 -7.94
CA HIS A 74 -5.64 -2.49 -7.10
C HIS A 74 -6.22 -1.28 -6.39
N PHE A 75 -7.49 -1.40 -5.98
CA PHE A 75 -8.12 -0.35 -5.19
C PHE A 75 -7.43 -0.18 -3.82
N MET A 76 -7.22 1.07 -3.44
CA MET A 76 -6.77 1.48 -2.12
C MET A 76 -7.56 2.71 -1.68
N GLY A 77 -8.03 2.72 -0.43
CA GLY A 77 -8.79 3.84 0.09
C GLY A 77 -8.87 3.85 1.61
N GLY A 78 -9.39 4.94 2.15
CA GLY A 78 -9.52 5.10 3.59
C GLY A 78 -9.95 6.49 4.00
N ILE A 79 -9.56 6.88 5.21
CA ILE A 79 -9.93 8.13 5.84
C ILE A 79 -8.72 9.05 6.00
N ILE A 80 -8.96 10.34 5.93
CA ILE A 80 -7.95 11.36 6.15
C ILE A 80 -8.45 12.42 7.11
N ALA A 81 -7.52 12.95 7.89
CA ALA A 81 -7.68 14.12 8.73
C ALA A 81 -6.56 15.11 8.41
N ARG A 82 -6.90 16.36 8.08
CA ARG A 82 -5.92 17.38 7.74
C ARG A 82 -6.10 18.59 8.68
N TYR A 83 -5.01 19.08 9.20
CA TYR A 83 -4.94 20.31 9.97
C TYR A 83 -4.14 21.38 9.20
N ASN A 84 -4.79 22.48 8.83
CA ASN A 84 -4.17 23.58 8.11
C ASN A 84 -3.62 24.60 9.13
N PHE A 85 -2.28 24.63 9.32
CA PHE A 85 -1.63 25.62 10.22
C PHE A 85 -1.77 27.04 9.67
N ASN A 86 -1.58 27.17 8.37
CA ASN A 86 -1.67 28.43 7.63
C ASN A 86 -1.99 28.13 6.14
N PRO A 87 -2.10 29.15 5.26
CA PRO A 87 -2.39 28.90 3.84
C PRO A 87 -1.37 28.04 3.09
N ARG A 88 -0.13 27.94 3.59
CA ARG A 88 0.96 27.23 2.94
C ARG A 88 1.26 25.87 3.55
N TRP A 89 0.99 25.65 4.82
CA TRP A 89 1.36 24.44 5.53
C TRP A 89 0.17 23.72 6.15
N ALA A 90 0.14 22.42 5.96
CA ALA A 90 -0.81 21.53 6.60
C ALA A 90 -0.13 20.24 7.08
N LEU A 91 -0.74 19.58 8.05
CA LEU A 91 -0.42 18.23 8.50
C LEU A 91 -1.60 17.32 8.17
N LYS A 92 -1.32 16.20 7.52
CA LYS A 92 -2.34 15.20 7.14
C LYS A 92 -2.01 13.87 7.80
N GLY A 93 -2.96 13.34 8.57
CA GLY A 93 -3.01 11.95 8.99
C GLY A 93 -3.91 11.14 8.07
N SER A 94 -3.54 9.91 7.75
CA SER A 94 -4.35 9.00 6.95
C SER A 94 -4.28 7.57 7.45
N VAL A 95 -5.40 6.85 7.33
CA VAL A 95 -5.48 5.41 7.51
C VAL A 95 -6.02 4.85 6.20
N LEU A 96 -5.21 4.05 5.51
CA LEU A 96 -5.51 3.50 4.20
C LEU A 96 -5.49 1.97 4.23
N PHE A 97 -6.37 1.38 3.44
CA PHE A 97 -6.50 -0.06 3.23
C PHE A 97 -6.51 -0.32 1.74
N GLY A 98 -5.73 -1.30 1.30
CA GLY A 98 -5.64 -1.63 -0.11
C GLY A 98 -5.03 -3.01 -0.34
N LYS A 99 -4.73 -3.29 -1.60
CA LYS A 99 -4.08 -4.53 -2.03
C LYS A 99 -2.92 -4.17 -2.97
N LEU A 100 -1.83 -4.91 -2.86
CA LEU A 100 -0.74 -4.92 -3.83
C LEU A 100 -0.61 -6.32 -4.41
N SER A 101 -0.18 -6.42 -5.67
CA SER A 101 0.17 -7.69 -6.30
C SER A 101 1.24 -7.49 -7.35
N GLY A 102 1.88 -8.59 -7.71
CA GLY A 102 2.83 -8.69 -8.81
C GLY A 102 2.73 -10.09 -9.43
N ASP A 103 3.03 -10.17 -10.73
CA ASP A 103 3.02 -11.41 -11.49
C ASP A 103 4.11 -11.35 -12.56
N ASP A 104 5.09 -12.25 -12.46
CA ASP A 104 6.20 -12.36 -13.40
C ASP A 104 5.74 -12.74 -14.82
N ALA A 105 4.63 -13.44 -14.96
CA ALA A 105 4.11 -13.86 -16.26
C ALA A 105 3.81 -12.68 -17.20
N HIS A 106 3.53 -11.49 -16.65
CA HIS A 106 3.29 -10.28 -17.44
C HIS A 106 4.57 -9.66 -18.01
N PHE A 107 5.75 -10.07 -17.52
CA PHE A 107 7.05 -9.51 -17.87
C PHE A 107 7.97 -10.53 -18.55
N GLU A 108 7.43 -11.66 -19.02
CA GLU A 108 8.20 -12.77 -19.64
C GLU A 108 9.36 -13.25 -18.74
N ASN A 109 9.15 -13.21 -17.42
CA ASN A 109 10.16 -13.63 -16.47
C ASN A 109 10.09 -15.14 -16.24
N GLU A 110 11.20 -15.83 -16.43
CA GLU A 110 11.29 -17.29 -16.30
C GLU A 110 11.06 -17.80 -14.86
N ARG A 111 11.06 -16.91 -13.84
CA ARG A 111 10.77 -17.29 -12.45
C ARG A 111 9.32 -17.71 -12.22
N ASN A 112 8.39 -17.14 -12.99
CA ASN A 112 6.95 -17.39 -12.88
C ASN A 112 6.38 -17.19 -11.48
N LEU A 113 6.96 -16.26 -10.70
CA LEU A 113 6.52 -15.96 -9.35
C LEU A 113 5.37 -14.95 -9.38
N ARG A 114 4.45 -15.12 -8.45
CA ARG A 114 3.31 -14.20 -8.26
C ARG A 114 2.98 -14.07 -6.79
N PHE A 115 2.51 -12.89 -6.41
CA PHE A 115 2.04 -12.63 -5.05
C PHE A 115 0.89 -11.65 -5.04
N HIS A 116 0.17 -11.66 -3.94
CA HIS A 116 -0.72 -10.58 -3.56
C HIS A 116 -0.65 -10.35 -2.04
N THR A 117 -0.86 -9.10 -1.61
CA THR A 117 -0.88 -8.75 -0.19
C THR A 117 -1.89 -7.65 0.09
N GLY A 118 -2.57 -7.75 1.23
CA GLY A 118 -3.33 -6.63 1.78
C GLY A 118 -2.40 -5.63 2.47
N ILE A 119 -2.58 -4.34 2.17
CA ILE A 119 -1.85 -3.25 2.84
C ILE A 119 -2.78 -2.52 3.79
N GLN A 120 -2.29 -2.24 5.01
CA GLN A 120 -2.92 -1.40 6.01
C GLN A 120 -1.90 -0.35 6.42
N GLU A 121 -2.12 0.90 6.04
CA GLU A 121 -1.16 2.00 6.25
C GLU A 121 -1.73 3.03 7.21
N LEU A 122 -0.93 3.45 8.18
CA LEU A 122 -1.12 4.65 9.00
C LEU A 122 0.00 5.63 8.66
N ALA A 123 -0.34 6.80 8.11
CA ALA A 123 0.64 7.79 7.69
C ALA A 123 0.40 9.16 8.33
N LEU A 124 1.48 9.89 8.54
CA LEU A 124 1.51 11.29 8.96
C LEU A 124 2.41 12.06 8.00
N THR A 125 1.83 13.01 7.26
CA THR A 125 2.52 13.76 6.22
C THR A 125 2.35 15.27 6.41
N ALA A 126 3.43 16.02 6.23
CA ALA A 126 3.39 17.46 6.08
C ALA A 126 3.11 17.82 4.62
N GLU A 127 2.23 18.78 4.37
CA GLU A 127 1.88 19.30 3.06
C GLU A 127 2.35 20.75 2.92
N TYR A 128 2.99 21.07 1.80
CA TYR A 128 3.36 22.42 1.41
C TYR A 128 2.61 22.87 0.17
N ASN A 129 1.75 23.86 0.32
CA ASN A 129 0.97 24.46 -0.76
C ASN A 129 1.79 25.51 -1.50
N PHE A 130 1.92 25.42 -2.80
CA PHE A 130 2.65 26.40 -3.62
C PHE A 130 1.92 27.72 -3.76
N MET A 131 0.61 27.73 -3.58
CA MET A 131 -0.23 28.92 -3.58
C MET A 131 -0.91 29.07 -2.22
N ASP A 132 -1.31 30.26 -1.86
CA ASP A 132 -2.14 30.48 -0.68
C ASP A 132 -3.46 29.76 -0.86
N TYR A 133 -3.74 28.81 0.02
CA TYR A 133 -4.93 27.96 -0.07
C TYR A 133 -5.77 28.10 1.19
N ARG A 134 -7.08 28.29 1.00
CA ARG A 134 -8.05 28.31 2.10
C ARG A 134 -9.36 27.70 1.63
N THR A 135 -9.77 26.59 2.22
CA THR A 135 -11.07 25.99 1.97
C THR A 135 -12.18 26.97 2.27
N GLY A 136 -13.07 27.20 1.32
CA GLY A 136 -14.22 28.10 1.43
C GLY A 136 -13.99 29.55 0.99
N THR A 137 -12.83 29.89 0.43
CA THR A 137 -12.57 31.22 -0.12
C THR A 137 -12.60 31.20 -1.65
N LYS A 138 -13.18 32.23 -2.28
CA LYS A 138 -13.22 32.31 -3.74
C LYS A 138 -11.87 32.65 -4.36
N GLN A 139 -11.01 33.39 -3.64
CA GLN A 139 -9.72 33.87 -4.15
C GLN A 139 -8.60 32.83 -4.05
N HIS A 140 -8.65 31.93 -3.05
CA HIS A 140 -7.57 30.99 -2.72
C HIS A 140 -8.09 29.53 -2.75
N ARG A 141 -8.82 29.18 -3.83
CA ARG A 141 -9.52 27.89 -3.93
C ARG A 141 -8.70 26.76 -4.52
N PHE A 142 -7.54 27.04 -5.14
CA PHE A 142 -6.72 26.06 -5.84
C PHE A 142 -5.27 26.15 -5.38
N THR A 143 -4.62 25.00 -5.25
CA THR A 143 -3.18 24.92 -5.04
C THR A 143 -2.62 23.57 -5.48
N PRO A 144 -1.51 23.53 -6.23
CA PRO A 144 -0.62 22.40 -6.22
C PRO A 144 0.09 22.30 -4.86
N TYR A 145 0.47 21.10 -4.47
CA TYR A 145 1.22 20.89 -3.23
C TYR A 145 2.19 19.72 -3.34
N LEU A 146 3.21 19.76 -2.50
CA LEU A 146 4.08 18.63 -2.20
C LEU A 146 3.72 18.10 -0.81
N PHE A 147 3.97 16.82 -0.61
CA PHE A 147 3.89 16.25 0.73
C PHE A 147 5.02 15.25 0.97
N GLY A 148 5.34 15.08 2.25
CA GLY A 148 6.29 14.07 2.71
C GLY A 148 6.11 13.80 4.20
N GLY A 149 6.51 12.61 4.64
CA GLY A 149 6.33 12.23 6.04
C GLY A 149 6.81 10.84 6.38
N ILE A 150 6.14 10.23 7.33
CA ILE A 150 6.41 8.87 7.81
C ILE A 150 5.13 8.05 7.81
N SER A 151 5.26 6.75 7.57
CA SER A 151 4.15 5.80 7.73
C SER A 151 4.62 4.49 8.33
N VAL A 152 3.68 3.81 8.96
CA VAL A 152 3.81 2.41 9.37
C VAL A 152 2.77 1.63 8.58
N PHE A 153 3.17 0.50 8.02
CA PHE A 153 2.25 -0.35 7.28
C PHE A 153 2.42 -1.81 7.67
N HIS A 154 1.33 -2.54 7.54
CA HIS A 154 1.28 -3.99 7.69
C HIS A 154 0.98 -4.62 6.34
N PHE A 155 1.65 -5.73 6.05
CA PHE A 155 1.45 -6.56 4.87
C PHE A 155 1.64 -8.04 5.24
N ASN A 156 1.14 -8.93 4.41
CA ASN A 156 1.38 -10.38 4.52
C ASN A 156 1.23 -10.98 3.12
N PRO A 157 2.35 -11.23 2.41
CA PRO A 157 2.32 -11.74 1.04
C PRO A 157 1.78 -13.16 0.98
N LYS A 158 0.96 -13.40 -0.02
CA LYS A 158 0.30 -14.68 -0.30
C LYS A 158 0.45 -15.03 -1.76
N THR A 159 0.39 -16.31 -2.05
CA THR A 159 0.30 -16.82 -3.42
C THR A 159 -0.66 -17.99 -3.48
N GLU A 160 -1.20 -18.28 -4.64
CA GLU A 160 -1.93 -19.50 -4.95
C GLU A 160 -0.93 -20.54 -5.47
N ILE A 161 -0.96 -21.75 -4.91
CA ILE A 161 -0.20 -22.92 -5.38
C ILE A 161 -1.13 -24.10 -5.57
N LEU A 162 -0.74 -25.02 -6.45
CA LEU A 162 -1.35 -26.34 -6.49
C LEU A 162 -0.79 -27.14 -5.31
N ASP A 163 -1.66 -27.57 -4.40
CA ASP A 163 -1.22 -28.37 -3.26
C ASP A 163 -0.56 -29.66 -3.76
N PRO A 164 0.68 -29.97 -3.38
CA PRO A 164 1.39 -31.14 -3.86
C PRO A 164 0.73 -32.48 -3.49
N ILE A 165 -0.07 -32.48 -2.42
CA ILE A 165 -0.72 -33.70 -1.87
C ILE A 165 -2.16 -33.82 -2.38
N GLU A 166 -2.96 -32.77 -2.19
CA GLU A 166 -4.39 -32.78 -2.49
C GLU A 166 -4.71 -32.44 -3.95
N GLN A 167 -3.73 -31.90 -4.70
CA GLN A 167 -3.87 -31.47 -6.10
C GLN A 167 -5.00 -30.44 -6.30
N GLU A 168 -5.29 -29.65 -5.27
CA GLU A 168 -6.22 -28.54 -5.28
C GLU A 168 -5.47 -27.20 -5.20
N GLU A 169 -6.04 -26.16 -5.80
CA GLU A 169 -5.46 -24.81 -5.69
C GLU A 169 -5.74 -24.22 -4.30
N ILE A 170 -4.68 -23.91 -3.58
CA ILE A 170 -4.74 -23.33 -2.23
C ILE A 170 -4.01 -22.00 -2.17
N THR A 171 -4.50 -21.10 -1.31
CA THR A 171 -3.80 -19.86 -0.98
C THR A 171 -2.93 -20.03 0.25
N VAL A 172 -1.65 -19.77 0.14
CA VAL A 172 -0.67 -19.88 1.23
C VAL A 172 -0.06 -18.54 1.60
N ASN A 173 0.30 -18.36 2.86
CA ASN A 173 1.06 -17.20 3.32
C ASN A 173 2.56 -17.46 3.07
N LEU A 174 3.19 -16.66 2.23
CA LEU A 174 4.60 -16.84 1.87
C LEU A 174 5.54 -16.65 3.07
N HIS A 175 5.23 -15.68 3.94
CA HIS A 175 5.99 -15.45 5.18
C HIS A 175 6.14 -16.68 6.06
N ASP A 176 5.09 -17.50 6.15
CA ASP A 176 5.08 -18.69 7.04
C ASP A 176 5.85 -19.86 6.41
N LEU A 177 6.05 -19.83 5.09
CA LEU A 177 6.71 -20.88 4.33
C LEU A 177 8.24 -20.76 4.31
N ASN A 178 8.82 -19.60 4.65
CA ASN A 178 10.26 -19.38 4.62
C ASN A 178 10.89 -19.74 3.27
N THR A 179 10.33 -19.25 2.18
CA THR A 179 10.61 -19.64 0.78
C THR A 179 12.08 -19.46 0.36
N GLU A 180 12.81 -18.59 1.02
CA GLU A 180 14.26 -18.36 0.84
C GLU A 180 15.10 -18.99 1.94
N GLY A 181 14.56 -19.92 2.74
CA GLY A 181 15.26 -20.59 3.84
C GLY A 181 15.53 -19.67 5.03
N GLN A 182 14.61 -18.72 5.30
CA GLN A 182 14.67 -17.88 6.49
C GLN A 182 14.67 -18.75 7.74
N GLY A 183 15.61 -18.47 8.69
CA GLY A 183 15.84 -19.28 9.88
C GLY A 183 16.67 -20.56 9.66
N LEU A 184 16.81 -21.06 8.42
CA LEU A 184 17.69 -22.16 8.06
C LEU A 184 19.09 -21.67 7.69
N ILE A 185 19.14 -20.69 6.79
CA ILE A 185 20.41 -20.15 6.29
C ILE A 185 20.87 -19.04 7.25
N LYS A 186 22.16 -19.10 7.62
CA LYS A 186 22.77 -18.06 8.44
C LYS A 186 22.59 -16.68 7.79
N ASP A 187 22.27 -15.68 8.61
CA ASP A 187 22.03 -14.29 8.20
C ASP A 187 20.78 -14.08 7.32
N ARG A 188 19.85 -15.04 7.32
CA ARG A 188 18.52 -14.94 6.73
C ARG A 188 17.44 -15.09 7.82
N ASP A 189 17.15 -13.99 8.50
CA ASP A 189 16.07 -13.95 9.49
C ASP A 189 14.72 -13.76 8.83
N ASN A 190 13.65 -14.20 9.51
CA ASN A 190 12.29 -13.90 9.08
C ASN A 190 12.04 -12.38 9.10
N TYR A 191 11.47 -11.88 8.02
CA TYR A 191 11.11 -10.47 7.93
C TYR A 191 9.88 -10.14 8.77
N LYS A 192 9.79 -8.88 9.21
CA LYS A 192 8.65 -8.41 10.01
C LYS A 192 7.53 -7.94 9.09
N LEU A 193 6.30 -8.37 9.37
CA LEU A 193 5.11 -7.97 8.62
C LEU A 193 4.67 -6.52 8.88
N VAL A 194 5.17 -5.87 9.92
CA VAL A 194 4.96 -4.44 10.19
C VAL A 194 6.25 -3.69 9.90
N GLN A 195 6.18 -2.73 8.98
CA GLN A 195 7.31 -1.98 8.48
C GLN A 195 7.05 -0.48 8.46
N ILE A 196 8.14 0.28 8.31
CA ILE A 196 8.11 1.74 8.18
C ILE A 196 8.34 2.09 6.71
N ALA A 197 7.68 3.17 6.24
CA ALA A 197 7.94 3.77 4.95
C ALA A 197 8.01 5.30 5.04
N ILE A 198 8.59 5.89 4.00
CA ILE A 198 8.62 7.33 3.79
C ILE A 198 7.65 7.66 2.65
N PRO A 199 6.41 8.08 2.96
CA PRO A 199 5.50 8.60 1.96
C PRO A 199 5.94 9.98 1.49
N PHE A 200 5.93 10.21 0.18
CA PHE A 200 6.16 11.52 -0.44
C PHE A 200 5.46 11.59 -1.79
N GLY A 201 5.16 12.78 -2.25
CA GLY A 201 4.48 12.93 -3.52
C GLY A 201 3.98 14.33 -3.79
N VAL A 202 3.11 14.41 -4.78
CA VAL A 202 2.52 15.65 -5.29
C VAL A 202 1.02 15.54 -5.34
N GLY A 203 0.36 16.68 -5.31
CA GLY A 203 -1.09 16.71 -5.52
C GLY A 203 -1.60 18.09 -5.89
N VAL A 204 -2.88 18.14 -6.18
CA VAL A 204 -3.62 19.39 -6.39
C VAL A 204 -4.86 19.38 -5.52
N LYS A 205 -5.22 20.53 -4.98
CA LYS A 205 -6.43 20.75 -4.17
C LYS A 205 -7.30 21.84 -4.77
N PHE A 206 -8.60 21.60 -4.74
CA PHE A 206 -9.59 22.57 -5.19
C PHE A 206 -10.75 22.65 -4.20
N SER A 207 -11.04 23.84 -3.68
CA SER A 207 -12.17 24.13 -2.81
C SER A 207 -13.44 24.25 -3.65
N LEU A 208 -14.33 23.25 -3.58
CA LEU A 208 -15.60 23.22 -4.31
C LEU A 208 -16.63 24.17 -3.70
N SER A 209 -16.68 24.23 -2.37
CA SER A 209 -17.66 25.03 -1.63
C SER A 209 -17.00 25.66 -0.39
N THR A 210 -17.81 26.32 0.44
CA THR A 210 -17.37 26.89 1.72
C THR A 210 -16.73 25.86 2.65
N TYR A 211 -17.15 24.59 2.54
CA TYR A 211 -16.71 23.54 3.47
C TYR A 211 -16.00 22.38 2.78
N THR A 212 -16.20 22.22 1.46
CA THR A 212 -15.79 21.02 0.75
C THR A 212 -14.57 21.28 -0.14
N CYS A 213 -13.63 20.37 -0.11
CA CYS A 213 -12.47 20.34 -0.98
C CYS A 213 -12.38 18.98 -1.67
N ILE A 214 -11.96 18.98 -2.94
CA ILE A 214 -11.53 17.82 -3.70
C ILE A 214 -10.05 17.94 -4.00
N GLY A 215 -9.34 16.83 -4.03
CA GLY A 215 -7.93 16.79 -4.43
C GLY A 215 -7.63 15.58 -5.27
N LEU A 216 -6.58 15.67 -6.05
CA LEU A 216 -5.91 14.55 -6.71
C LEU A 216 -4.51 14.46 -6.13
N GLU A 217 -4.09 13.27 -5.77
CA GLU A 217 -2.81 12.99 -5.14
C GLU A 217 -2.12 11.81 -5.81
N TRP A 218 -0.82 11.95 -6.06
CA TRP A 218 0.05 10.86 -6.45
C TRP A 218 1.22 10.79 -5.49
N GLY A 219 1.32 9.68 -4.79
CA GLY A 219 2.30 9.49 -3.73
C GLY A 219 3.04 8.17 -3.83
N PHE A 220 4.32 8.22 -3.55
CA PHE A 220 5.23 7.09 -3.44
C PHE A 220 5.46 6.75 -1.98
N ARG A 221 5.73 5.49 -1.69
CA ARG A 221 6.14 4.97 -0.39
C ARG A 221 7.45 4.24 -0.56
N LYS A 222 8.53 4.89 -0.14
CA LYS A 222 9.82 4.24 -0.05
C LYS A 222 9.85 3.38 1.20
N THR A 223 9.92 2.07 1.05
CA THR A 223 10.03 1.15 2.18
C THR A 223 11.48 0.82 2.48
N PHE A 224 11.71 0.12 3.60
CA PHE A 224 13.01 -0.37 4.02
C PHE A 224 13.06 -1.91 3.99
N THR A 225 11.98 -2.55 3.58
CA THR A 225 11.91 -3.99 3.35
C THR A 225 12.08 -4.31 1.87
N ASP A 226 12.48 -5.54 1.60
CA ASP A 226 12.65 -6.15 0.29
C ASP A 226 11.79 -7.42 0.20
N TYR A 227 10.77 -7.50 1.03
CA TYR A 227 9.96 -8.70 1.19
C TYR A 227 8.45 -8.42 1.09
N ILE A 228 8.05 -7.31 0.45
CA ILE A 228 6.61 -7.09 0.19
C ILE A 228 6.06 -8.19 -0.74
N ASP A 229 6.90 -8.72 -1.64
CA ASP A 229 6.62 -9.81 -2.56
C ASP A 229 7.22 -11.15 -2.13
N ASP A 230 7.86 -11.23 -0.93
CA ASP A 230 8.57 -12.40 -0.43
C ASP A 230 9.84 -12.76 -1.22
N ILE A 231 10.42 -11.81 -1.96
CA ILE A 231 11.60 -12.03 -2.80
C ILE A 231 12.69 -11.03 -2.42
N SER A 232 13.92 -11.52 -2.20
CA SER A 232 15.04 -10.65 -1.85
C SER A 232 16.41 -11.23 -2.23
N THR A 233 16.61 -12.53 -2.09
CA THR A 233 17.95 -13.12 -2.09
C THR A 233 18.11 -14.17 -3.20
N THR A 234 18.43 -15.40 -2.82
CA THR A 234 18.71 -16.51 -3.74
C THR A 234 17.82 -17.70 -3.44
N TYR A 235 17.65 -18.55 -4.45
CA TYR A 235 17.01 -19.85 -4.29
C TYR A 235 17.76 -20.73 -3.30
N VAL A 236 17.04 -21.62 -2.65
CA VAL A 236 17.53 -22.70 -1.80
C VAL A 236 17.28 -24.01 -2.53
N ASP A 237 18.23 -24.96 -2.40
CA ASP A 237 18.01 -26.29 -2.96
C ASP A 237 16.66 -26.87 -2.54
N ARG A 238 15.90 -27.35 -3.53
CA ARG A 238 14.51 -27.81 -3.33
C ARG A 238 14.38 -28.88 -2.26
N ASN A 239 15.28 -29.90 -2.26
CA ASN A 239 15.22 -30.99 -1.30
C ASN A 239 15.54 -30.48 0.13
N THR A 240 16.47 -29.55 0.23
CA THR A 240 16.83 -28.89 1.49
C THR A 240 15.64 -28.10 2.02
N LEU A 241 14.99 -27.31 1.17
CA LEU A 241 13.81 -26.51 1.55
C LEU A 241 12.62 -27.39 1.91
N THR A 242 12.35 -28.45 1.12
CA THR A 242 11.30 -29.43 1.42
C THR A 242 11.52 -30.09 2.79
N SER A 243 12.75 -30.47 3.09
CA SER A 243 13.09 -31.12 4.38
C SER A 243 12.94 -30.15 5.57
N TYR A 244 13.16 -28.87 5.35
CA TYR A 244 13.12 -27.85 6.40
C TYR A 244 11.71 -27.26 6.60
N ALA A 245 11.04 -26.84 5.51
CA ALA A 245 9.80 -26.08 5.52
C ALA A 245 8.61 -26.79 4.84
N GLY A 246 8.84 -27.97 4.25
CA GLY A 246 7.81 -28.78 3.61
C GLY A 246 7.67 -28.53 2.10
N GLU A 247 6.88 -29.40 1.43
CA GLU A 247 6.71 -29.39 -0.02
C GLU A 247 5.98 -28.13 -0.52
N GLN A 248 5.04 -27.60 0.26
CA GLN A 248 4.35 -26.35 -0.08
C GLN A 248 5.31 -25.16 -0.16
N ALA A 249 6.29 -25.11 0.74
CA ALA A 249 7.35 -24.08 0.71
C ALA A 249 8.21 -24.18 -0.54
N ALA A 250 8.65 -25.40 -0.87
CA ALA A 250 9.45 -25.63 -2.07
C ALA A 250 8.67 -25.34 -3.37
N THR A 251 7.37 -25.62 -3.39
CA THR A 251 6.49 -25.31 -4.52
C THR A 251 6.25 -23.81 -4.67
N ALA A 252 6.05 -23.10 -3.57
CA ALA A 252 5.87 -21.64 -3.59
C ALA A 252 7.18 -20.88 -3.92
N ALA A 253 8.33 -21.43 -3.51
CA ALA A 253 9.63 -20.82 -3.72
C ALA A 253 10.09 -20.83 -5.17
N ASP A 254 9.79 -21.90 -5.94
CA ASP A 254 10.19 -22.06 -7.32
C ASP A 254 9.03 -22.69 -8.13
N ARG A 255 8.50 -21.91 -9.06
CA ARG A 255 7.32 -22.23 -9.88
C ARG A 255 7.67 -22.50 -11.34
N THR A 256 8.92 -22.76 -11.65
CA THR A 256 9.36 -23.06 -13.03
C THR A 256 8.71 -24.28 -13.63
N ASN A 257 8.27 -25.24 -12.80
CA ASN A 257 7.52 -26.42 -13.27
C ASN A 257 6.13 -26.12 -13.85
N GLU A 258 5.60 -24.92 -13.63
CA GLU A 258 4.34 -24.45 -14.21
C GLU A 258 4.53 -23.80 -15.60
N LEU A 259 5.78 -23.56 -16.03
CA LEU A 259 6.08 -22.95 -17.33
C LEU A 259 5.90 -23.94 -18.46
N GLU A 260 5.38 -23.44 -19.58
CA GLU A 260 5.31 -24.21 -20.82
C GLU A 260 6.73 -24.59 -21.30
N GLY A 261 6.95 -25.87 -21.57
CA GLY A 261 8.27 -26.37 -21.99
C GLY A 261 9.23 -26.71 -20.84
N TYR A 262 8.76 -26.74 -19.59
CA TYR A 262 9.56 -27.19 -18.44
C TYR A 262 10.22 -28.56 -18.68
N GLN A 263 11.54 -28.60 -18.47
CA GLN A 263 12.36 -29.79 -18.73
C GLN A 263 12.81 -30.54 -17.46
N GLY A 264 12.14 -30.34 -16.34
CA GLY A 264 12.42 -31.02 -15.09
C GLY A 264 13.57 -30.43 -14.28
N GLN A 265 13.98 -29.19 -14.56
CA GLN A 265 15.04 -28.50 -13.82
C GLN A 265 14.48 -27.30 -13.06
N TYR A 266 14.65 -27.33 -11.76
CA TYR A 266 14.42 -26.17 -10.89
C TYR A 266 15.68 -25.32 -10.79
N HIS A 267 15.55 -24.11 -10.26
CA HIS A 267 16.70 -23.24 -9.97
C HIS A 267 17.65 -23.93 -8.96
N LYS A 268 18.94 -23.66 -9.11
CA LYS A 268 19.97 -24.23 -8.25
C LYS A 268 20.11 -23.42 -6.98
N ASP A 269 20.64 -24.07 -5.96
CA ASP A 269 21.04 -23.40 -4.72
C ASP A 269 21.98 -22.23 -5.01
N GLY A 270 21.68 -21.06 -4.43
CA GLY A 270 22.46 -19.84 -4.61
C GLY A 270 22.20 -19.06 -5.90
N GLU A 271 21.37 -19.56 -6.84
CA GLU A 271 20.91 -18.75 -7.99
C GLU A 271 20.07 -17.57 -7.51
N MET A 272 20.19 -16.43 -8.20
CA MET A 272 19.51 -15.19 -7.83
C MET A 272 17.99 -15.37 -7.98
N ARG A 273 17.26 -15.13 -6.88
CA ARG A 273 15.80 -15.09 -6.85
C ARG A 273 15.29 -13.64 -6.88
N GLY A 274 15.93 -12.75 -6.11
CA GLY A 274 15.67 -11.32 -6.02
C GLY A 274 16.95 -10.50 -5.99
N ASN A 275 16.80 -9.18 -5.86
CA ASN A 275 17.92 -8.25 -5.76
C ASN A 275 17.94 -7.56 -4.40
N LYS A 276 18.69 -8.12 -3.45
CA LYS A 276 18.82 -7.61 -2.06
C LYS A 276 19.24 -6.14 -1.96
N SER A 277 19.84 -5.58 -3.02
CA SER A 277 20.31 -4.18 -3.02
C SER A 277 19.21 -3.17 -3.28
N THR A 278 18.12 -3.57 -3.90
CA THR A 278 16.94 -2.74 -4.16
C THR A 278 15.87 -3.01 -3.12
N LYS A 279 15.18 -1.98 -2.64
CA LYS A 279 14.10 -2.14 -1.70
C LYS A 279 12.76 -1.95 -2.40
N ASP A 280 11.75 -2.64 -1.91
CA ASP A 280 10.40 -2.53 -2.44
C ASP A 280 9.80 -1.16 -2.22
N TRP A 281 9.02 -0.72 -3.19
CA TRP A 281 8.24 0.50 -3.14
C TRP A 281 6.79 0.19 -3.50
N TYR A 282 5.90 1.08 -3.16
CA TYR A 282 4.57 1.12 -3.75
C TYR A 282 4.13 2.55 -3.96
N ASN A 283 3.23 2.75 -4.89
CA ASN A 283 2.66 4.05 -5.15
C ASN A 283 1.13 4.01 -5.04
N PHE A 284 0.56 5.20 -4.90
CA PHE A 284 -0.88 5.41 -4.82
C PHE A 284 -1.25 6.64 -5.62
N VAL A 285 -2.23 6.49 -6.49
CA VAL A 285 -2.87 7.60 -7.21
C VAL A 285 -4.33 7.63 -6.81
N GLY A 286 -4.81 8.75 -6.28
CA GLY A 286 -6.17 8.79 -5.76
C GLY A 286 -6.75 10.18 -5.62
N ILE A 287 -8.05 10.18 -5.41
CA ILE A 287 -8.86 11.36 -5.18
C ILE A 287 -9.13 11.48 -3.68
N THR A 288 -9.00 12.70 -3.17
CA THR A 288 -9.39 13.04 -1.80
C THR A 288 -10.65 13.89 -1.83
N PHE A 289 -11.55 13.62 -0.91
CA PHE A 289 -12.74 14.42 -0.67
C PHE A 289 -12.79 14.79 0.81
N THR A 290 -12.62 16.08 1.13
CA THR A 290 -12.57 16.55 2.52
C THR A 290 -13.63 17.58 2.80
N THR A 291 -14.08 17.63 4.06
CA THR A 291 -14.97 18.66 4.57
C THR A 291 -14.34 19.35 5.76
N LYS A 292 -14.40 20.67 5.74
CA LYS A 292 -13.96 21.51 6.86
C LYS A 292 -15.02 21.51 7.96
N ILE A 293 -14.60 21.26 9.19
CA ILE A 293 -15.49 21.44 10.34
C ILE A 293 -15.68 22.95 10.57
N SER A 294 -16.92 23.41 10.45
CA SER A 294 -17.28 24.78 10.82
C SER A 294 -17.51 24.84 12.33
N SER A 295 -16.77 25.65 13.03
CA SER A 295 -17.23 26.13 14.33
C SER A 295 -18.34 27.14 14.12
N GLY A 296 -19.43 26.95 14.85
CA GLY A 296 -20.68 27.69 14.69
C GLY A 296 -20.49 29.20 14.61
N ARG A 297 -21.40 29.84 13.87
CA ARG A 297 -21.51 31.28 13.69
C ARG A 297 -21.25 32.04 14.99
N SER A 298 -20.22 32.89 15.01
CA SER A 298 -20.23 34.02 15.91
C SER A 298 -21.46 34.88 15.55
N LYS A 299 -22.50 34.83 16.37
CA LYS A 299 -23.58 35.80 16.29
C LYS A 299 -22.93 37.18 16.48
N CYS A 300 -22.84 37.94 15.42
CA CYS A 300 -22.59 39.38 15.58
C CYS A 300 -23.69 39.88 16.49
N ILE A 301 -23.31 40.24 17.71
CA ILE A 301 -24.17 41.05 18.62
C ILE A 301 -24.33 42.37 17.90
N ARG A 302 -25.48 42.59 17.25
CA ARG A 302 -25.89 43.91 16.82
C ARG A 302 -26.01 44.75 18.09
N ALA A 303 -25.05 45.62 18.32
CA ALA A 303 -25.25 46.71 19.27
C ALA A 303 -26.46 47.49 18.80
N ARG A 304 -27.54 47.45 19.56
CA ARG A 304 -28.65 48.39 19.42
C ARG A 304 -28.19 49.70 20.05
N ASN A 305 -28.00 50.72 19.22
CA ASN A 305 -28.04 52.11 19.66
C ASN A 305 -29.51 52.51 19.77
#